data_5072c364a47c49d4ef285b38010ba98e
#
_entry.id   5072c364a47c49d4ef285b38010ba98e
#
_cell.length_a   1.000
_cell.length_b   1.000
_cell.length_c   1.000
_cell.angle_alpha   90.00
_cell.angle_beta   90.00
_cell.angle_gamma   90.00
#
_symmetry.space_group_name_H-M   'P 1'
#
loop_
_entity.id
_entity.type
_entity.pdbx_description
1 polymer ?
#
loop_
_entity_poly.entity_id
_entity_poly.type
_entity_poly.pdbx_seq_one_letter_code
_entity_poly.pdbx_strand_id
1 'polypeptide(L)'
;MNYYDQHLHTFLSFDSDEQFENYLAYQPAYFVATDHFDLKNPYSGFRDDIPDYELLVNTHQKLQETTATKLLKGIEIGVVPGQEQEILRYLESHPYDLKLISIHQNGTFDYMDDAVLNKDKFAVAKQYFDQMAHVLDSFSDGHIVTHFDYGLRRFQFTAEELAAHFETELTTIFKKIVARDLAMEINAKSFGPYQNAHLYQYAIRLSQSVGGK
;
A
#
# COMPACT_ATOMS: atom_id res chain seq x y z
N MET A 1 24.12 0.62 -8.67
CA MET A 1 23.26 -0.36 -7.99
C MET A 1 21.86 -0.17 -8.54
N ASN A 2 21.20 -1.22 -9.01
CA ASN A 2 19.81 -1.08 -9.43
C ASN A 2 18.96 -0.95 -8.17
N TYR A 3 18.41 0.23 -7.94
CA TYR A 3 17.51 0.54 -6.86
C TYR A 3 16.08 0.42 -7.38
N TYR A 4 15.25 -0.39 -6.74
CA TYR A 4 13.89 -0.69 -7.17
C TYR A 4 12.89 -0.52 -6.02
N ASP A 5 12.99 0.57 -5.28
CA ASP A 5 11.94 0.89 -4.32
C ASP A 5 10.78 1.55 -5.07
N GLN A 6 9.59 1.01 -4.89
CA GLN A 6 8.37 1.45 -5.58
C GLN A 6 7.30 1.92 -4.60
N HIS A 7 7.65 2.09 -3.32
CA HIS A 7 6.75 2.58 -2.29
C HIS A 7 7.47 3.67 -1.47
N LEU A 8 7.47 4.87 -2.02
CA LEU A 8 8.16 6.04 -1.47
C LEU A 8 7.20 7.22 -1.41
N HIS A 9 7.21 7.92 -0.27
CA HIS A 9 6.40 9.12 -0.05
C HIS A 9 7.28 10.37 -0.12
N THR A 10 6.70 11.43 -0.66
CA THR A 10 7.33 12.74 -0.77
C THR A 10 6.53 13.79 0.02
N PHE A 11 6.92 15.05 -0.07
CA PHE A 11 6.18 16.17 0.52
C PHE A 11 4.73 16.34 -0.02
N LEU A 12 4.33 15.56 -1.02
CA LEU A 12 2.96 15.50 -1.52
C LEU A 12 2.05 14.60 -0.67
N SER A 13 2.65 13.82 0.23
CA SER A 13 1.96 12.97 1.18
C SER A 13 1.88 13.64 2.55
N PHE A 14 0.77 13.44 3.26
CA PHE A 14 0.56 14.06 4.58
C PHE A 14 1.55 13.57 5.67
N ASP A 15 2.19 12.44 5.44
CA ASP A 15 3.08 11.75 6.39
C ASP A 15 4.57 11.89 6.06
N SER A 16 4.93 12.70 5.06
CA SER A 16 6.31 12.86 4.62
C SER A 16 6.66 14.32 4.27
N ASP A 17 7.83 14.77 4.68
CA ASP A 17 8.44 16.05 4.25
C ASP A 17 9.57 15.81 3.22
N GLU A 18 9.73 14.58 2.73
CA GLU A 18 10.87 14.17 1.90
C GLU A 18 10.81 14.79 0.52
N GLN A 19 11.96 15.30 0.03
CA GLN A 19 12.06 15.97 -1.25
C GLN A 19 12.52 14.98 -2.33
N PHE A 20 12.02 15.15 -3.56
CA PHE A 20 12.40 14.34 -4.71
C PHE A 20 13.93 14.29 -4.92
N GLU A 21 14.60 15.43 -4.73
CA GLU A 21 16.04 15.56 -4.90
C GLU A 21 16.85 14.63 -4.00
N ASN A 22 16.36 14.34 -2.79
CA ASN A 22 17.03 13.44 -1.85
C ASN A 22 17.03 11.99 -2.37
N TYR A 23 15.94 11.55 -2.99
CA TYR A 23 15.89 10.26 -3.66
C TYR A 23 16.75 10.23 -4.94
N LEU A 24 16.70 11.31 -5.73
CA LEU A 24 17.48 11.42 -6.97
C LEU A 24 18.99 11.50 -6.75
N ALA A 25 19.43 11.90 -5.55
CA ALA A 25 20.84 11.87 -5.17
C ALA A 25 21.47 10.47 -5.26
N TYR A 26 20.66 9.41 -5.13
CA TYR A 26 21.09 8.01 -5.32
C TYR A 26 21.22 7.58 -6.80
N GLN A 27 20.86 8.46 -7.73
CA GLN A 27 20.92 8.23 -9.19
C GLN A 27 20.27 6.90 -9.63
N PRO A 28 19.01 6.61 -9.23
CA PRO A 28 18.33 5.42 -9.69
C PRO A 28 18.04 5.52 -11.19
N ALA A 29 17.96 4.39 -11.89
CA ALA A 29 17.57 4.39 -13.31
C ALA A 29 16.11 4.84 -13.49
N TYR A 30 15.24 4.45 -12.53
CA TYR A 30 13.82 4.81 -12.47
C TYR A 30 13.50 5.28 -11.06
N PHE A 31 12.65 6.28 -10.94
CA PHE A 31 12.11 6.73 -9.66
C PHE A 31 10.59 6.86 -9.77
N VAL A 32 9.89 6.40 -8.76
CA VAL A 32 8.44 6.56 -8.61
C VAL A 32 8.12 6.95 -7.17
N ALA A 33 7.46 8.09 -6.99
CA ALA A 33 6.81 8.42 -5.73
C ALA A 33 5.39 7.88 -5.75
N THR A 34 4.93 7.36 -4.62
CA THR A 34 3.60 6.77 -4.45
C THR A 34 2.95 7.40 -3.23
N ASP A 35 2.71 8.71 -3.32
CA ASP A 35 2.12 9.48 -2.25
C ASP A 35 0.68 9.03 -1.95
N HIS A 36 0.22 9.19 -0.70
CA HIS A 36 -1.06 8.74 -0.22
C HIS A 36 -2.25 9.35 -0.96
N PHE A 37 -3.22 8.51 -1.27
CA PHE A 37 -4.57 8.87 -1.64
C PHE A 37 -5.54 8.13 -0.71
N ASP A 38 -6.07 8.81 0.28
CA ASP A 38 -7.02 8.26 1.24
C ASP A 38 -8.24 9.16 1.34
N LEU A 39 -9.44 8.61 1.15
CA LEU A 39 -10.69 9.34 1.32
C LEU A 39 -11.24 9.13 2.73
N LYS A 40 -11.57 10.23 3.40
CA LYS A 40 -12.24 10.26 4.72
C LYS A 40 -11.52 9.40 5.76
N ASN A 41 -10.18 9.48 5.81
CA ASN A 41 -9.41 8.71 6.77
C ASN A 41 -9.71 9.19 8.21
N PRO A 42 -10.15 8.30 9.13
CA PRO A 42 -10.39 8.64 10.54
C PRO A 42 -9.16 9.26 11.23
N TYR A 43 -7.95 8.83 10.88
CA TYR A 43 -6.70 9.35 11.43
C TYR A 43 -6.51 10.85 11.12
N SER A 44 -6.92 11.31 9.94
CA SER A 44 -6.89 12.73 9.55
C SER A 44 -8.16 13.49 9.96
N GLY A 45 -9.02 12.92 10.81
CA GLY A 45 -10.31 13.50 11.21
C GLY A 45 -11.34 13.48 10.09
N PHE A 46 -11.36 12.40 9.30
CA PHE A 46 -12.24 12.17 8.15
C PHE A 46 -12.04 13.17 7.00
N ARG A 47 -10.85 13.75 6.89
CA ARG A 47 -10.48 14.53 5.71
C ARG A 47 -9.99 13.61 4.60
N ASP A 48 -10.10 14.11 3.38
CA ASP A 48 -9.48 13.47 2.23
C ASP A 48 -8.00 13.87 2.18
N ASP A 49 -7.15 12.89 1.98
CA ASP A 49 -5.73 13.05 1.74
C ASP A 49 -5.49 12.70 0.27
N ILE A 50 -5.43 13.71 -0.60
CA ILE A 50 -5.31 13.58 -2.06
C ILE A 50 -4.04 14.32 -2.49
N PRO A 51 -3.07 13.64 -3.13
CA PRO A 51 -1.86 14.31 -3.58
C PRO A 51 -2.17 15.31 -4.70
N ASP A 52 -1.49 16.46 -4.69
CA ASP A 52 -1.62 17.46 -5.74
C ASP A 52 -0.99 16.96 -7.05
N TYR A 53 -1.84 16.44 -7.94
CA TYR A 53 -1.40 15.88 -9.22
C TYR A 53 -0.74 16.91 -10.15
N GLU A 54 -1.23 18.16 -10.18
CA GLU A 54 -0.62 19.21 -11.00
C GLU A 54 0.77 19.57 -10.50
N LEU A 55 0.93 19.65 -9.17
CA LEU A 55 2.22 19.89 -8.53
C LEU A 55 3.19 18.72 -8.81
N LEU A 56 2.73 17.46 -8.74
CA LEU A 56 3.52 16.28 -9.11
C LEU A 56 4.02 16.37 -10.56
N VAL A 57 3.13 16.65 -11.52
CA VAL A 57 3.48 16.77 -12.95
C VAL A 57 4.48 17.90 -13.17
N ASN A 58 4.23 19.07 -12.59
CA ASN A 58 5.11 20.24 -12.73
C ASN A 58 6.49 19.99 -12.10
N THR A 59 6.55 19.30 -10.96
CA THR A 59 7.79 18.91 -10.29
C THR A 59 8.58 17.94 -11.15
N HIS A 60 7.93 16.90 -11.69
CA HIS A 60 8.57 15.95 -12.61
C HIS A 60 9.14 16.63 -13.86
N GLN A 61 8.40 17.55 -14.48
CA GLN A 61 8.89 18.28 -15.67
C GLN A 61 10.18 19.05 -15.37
N LYS A 62 10.22 19.77 -14.24
CA LYS A 62 11.41 20.55 -13.83
C LYS A 62 12.61 19.63 -13.53
N LEU A 63 12.37 18.57 -12.77
CA LEU A 63 13.44 17.64 -12.38
C LEU A 63 13.99 16.87 -13.58
N GLN A 64 13.16 16.51 -14.55
CA GLN A 64 13.59 15.77 -15.74
C GLN A 64 14.59 16.57 -16.61
N GLU A 65 14.62 17.90 -16.47
CA GLU A 65 15.63 18.74 -17.16
C GLU A 65 17.05 18.57 -16.56
N THR A 66 17.15 18.10 -15.31
CA THR A 66 18.42 18.06 -14.56
C THR A 66 18.86 16.65 -14.16
N THR A 67 18.02 15.63 -14.33
CA THR A 67 18.32 14.24 -13.98
C THR A 67 18.26 13.31 -15.18
N ALA A 68 19.13 12.29 -15.20
CA ALA A 68 19.04 11.18 -16.14
C ALA A 68 18.07 10.07 -15.67
N THR A 69 17.60 10.13 -14.42
CA THR A 69 16.61 9.22 -13.87
C THR A 69 15.28 9.37 -14.61
N LYS A 70 14.68 8.26 -15.03
CA LYS A 70 13.32 8.29 -15.57
C LYS A 70 12.33 8.43 -14.42
N LEU A 71 11.59 9.54 -14.41
CA LEU A 71 10.56 9.80 -13.41
C LEU A 71 9.22 9.18 -13.83
N LEU A 72 8.61 8.43 -12.94
CA LEU A 72 7.30 7.79 -13.10
C LEU A 72 6.35 8.34 -12.04
N LYS A 73 5.09 8.54 -12.42
CA LYS A 73 4.03 8.97 -11.50
C LYS A 73 3.44 7.76 -10.82
N GLY A 74 3.50 7.73 -9.50
CA GLY A 74 2.89 6.69 -8.68
C GLY A 74 1.85 7.26 -7.72
N ILE A 75 1.04 6.38 -7.16
CA ILE A 75 0.04 6.71 -6.15
C ILE A 75 -0.20 5.49 -5.24
N GLU A 76 -0.29 5.72 -3.93
CA GLU A 76 -0.75 4.72 -2.98
C GLU A 76 -2.23 4.98 -2.63
N ILE A 77 -3.09 4.05 -3.01
CA ILE A 77 -4.54 4.19 -2.93
C ILE A 77 -5.06 3.42 -1.71
N GLY A 78 -5.48 4.11 -0.67
CA GLY A 78 -6.20 3.52 0.45
C GLY A 78 -7.66 3.27 0.07
N VAL A 79 -8.02 2.00 -0.14
CA VAL A 79 -9.36 1.61 -0.60
C VAL A 79 -10.23 1.17 0.56
N VAL A 80 -11.38 1.83 0.72
CA VAL A 80 -12.43 1.44 1.65
C VAL A 80 -13.67 1.02 0.86
N PRO A 81 -14.31 -0.11 1.21
CA PRO A 81 -15.54 -0.53 0.55
C PRO A 81 -16.60 0.58 0.46
N GLY A 82 -17.10 0.80 -0.74
CA GLY A 82 -18.07 1.87 -1.05
C GLY A 82 -17.44 3.16 -1.59
N GLN A 83 -16.11 3.29 -1.61
CA GLN A 83 -15.41 4.46 -2.18
C GLN A 83 -14.86 4.19 -3.59
N GLU A 84 -14.96 2.96 -4.11
CA GLU A 84 -14.29 2.51 -5.34
C GLU A 84 -14.64 3.40 -6.55
N GLN A 85 -15.91 3.76 -6.70
CA GLN A 85 -16.37 4.58 -7.83
C GLN A 85 -15.83 6.02 -7.79
N GLU A 86 -15.64 6.58 -6.59
CA GLU A 86 -15.06 7.90 -6.41
C GLU A 86 -13.57 7.89 -6.75
N ILE A 87 -12.86 6.88 -6.26
CA ILE A 87 -11.43 6.65 -6.56
C ILE A 87 -11.24 6.46 -8.07
N LEU A 88 -12.00 5.59 -8.72
CA LEU A 88 -11.90 5.33 -10.16
C LEU A 88 -12.12 6.58 -11.00
N ARG A 89 -13.09 7.43 -10.66
CA ARG A 89 -13.32 8.71 -11.35
C ARG A 89 -12.13 9.66 -11.20
N TYR A 90 -11.49 9.69 -10.05
CA TYR A 90 -10.26 10.48 -9.87
C TYR A 90 -9.13 9.95 -10.77
N LEU A 91 -8.90 8.64 -10.79
CA LEU A 91 -7.84 8.00 -11.58
C LEU A 91 -8.06 8.14 -13.09
N GLU A 92 -9.30 8.17 -13.59
CA GLU A 92 -9.61 8.42 -15.00
C GLU A 92 -9.11 9.79 -15.48
N SER A 93 -9.15 10.80 -14.62
CA SER A 93 -8.68 12.17 -14.94
C SER A 93 -7.23 12.44 -14.58
N HIS A 94 -6.61 11.57 -13.79
CA HIS A 94 -5.24 11.71 -13.28
C HIS A 94 -4.44 10.42 -13.56
N PRO A 95 -3.85 10.28 -14.75
CA PRO A 95 -3.17 9.05 -15.13
C PRO A 95 -1.84 8.87 -14.38
N TYR A 96 -1.71 7.73 -13.68
CA TYR A 96 -0.51 7.28 -12.98
C TYR A 96 0.10 6.06 -13.67
N ASP A 97 1.45 5.99 -13.67
CA ASP A 97 2.22 4.87 -14.22
C ASP A 97 2.21 3.67 -13.27
N LEU A 98 2.18 3.92 -11.94
CA LEU A 98 2.13 2.88 -10.91
C LEU A 98 1.03 3.19 -9.89
N LYS A 99 0.20 2.19 -9.61
CA LYS A 99 -0.90 2.28 -8.63
C LYS A 99 -0.77 1.16 -7.62
N LEU A 100 -0.62 1.53 -6.36
CA LEU A 100 -0.60 0.62 -5.22
C LEU A 100 -2.00 0.52 -4.63
N ILE A 101 -2.44 -0.69 -4.30
CA ILE A 101 -3.71 -0.94 -3.61
C ILE A 101 -3.41 -1.19 -2.14
N SER A 102 -3.88 -0.31 -1.27
CA SER A 102 -3.63 -0.34 0.17
C SER A 102 -4.92 -0.41 0.98
N ILE A 103 -4.83 -0.99 2.16
CA ILE A 103 -5.91 -1.02 3.15
C ILE A 103 -5.39 -0.34 4.42
N HIS A 104 -5.68 0.95 4.61
CA HIS A 104 -5.22 1.71 5.77
C HIS A 104 -6.26 1.77 6.88
N GLN A 105 -7.53 1.85 6.52
CA GLN A 105 -8.64 2.09 7.42
C GLN A 105 -9.89 1.30 7.01
N ASN A 106 -10.88 1.23 7.90
CA ASN A 106 -12.13 0.52 7.65
C ASN A 106 -13.39 1.42 7.64
N GLY A 107 -13.20 2.74 7.54
CA GLY A 107 -14.28 3.74 7.63
C GLY A 107 -14.64 4.16 9.05
N THR A 108 -14.09 3.48 10.07
CA THR A 108 -14.34 3.77 11.50
C THR A 108 -13.05 4.12 12.24
N PHE A 109 -11.96 3.43 11.93
CA PHE A 109 -10.62 3.66 12.47
C PHE A 109 -9.56 3.31 11.42
N ASP A 110 -8.41 3.95 11.52
CA ASP A 110 -7.19 3.52 10.84
C ASP A 110 -6.56 2.36 11.61
N TYR A 111 -6.05 1.35 10.90
CA TYR A 111 -5.44 0.17 11.55
C TYR A 111 -4.16 0.50 12.34
N MET A 112 -3.60 1.70 12.16
CA MET A 112 -2.47 2.19 12.95
C MET A 112 -2.86 3.04 14.16
N ASP A 113 -4.16 3.32 14.37
CA ASP A 113 -4.64 4.05 15.54
C ASP A 113 -4.33 3.33 16.85
N ASP A 114 -4.00 4.09 17.90
CA ASP A 114 -3.79 3.55 19.25
C ASP A 114 -5.05 2.86 19.82
N ALA A 115 -6.23 3.33 19.41
CA ALA A 115 -7.51 2.74 19.81
C ALA A 115 -7.65 1.26 19.38
N VAL A 116 -6.89 0.83 18.36
CA VAL A 116 -6.87 -0.56 17.89
C VAL A 116 -6.32 -1.50 18.95
N LEU A 117 -5.36 -1.05 19.78
CA LEU A 117 -4.76 -1.84 20.87
C LEU A 117 -5.75 -2.30 21.95
N ASN A 118 -6.91 -1.64 22.05
CA ASN A 118 -7.98 -2.02 22.97
C ASN A 118 -8.95 -3.07 22.40
N LYS A 119 -8.70 -3.53 21.16
CA LYS A 119 -9.55 -4.50 20.45
C LYS A 119 -8.90 -5.90 20.49
N ASP A 120 -9.72 -6.91 20.24
CA ASP A 120 -9.20 -8.27 20.05
C ASP A 120 -8.38 -8.36 18.76
N LYS A 121 -7.12 -8.79 18.86
CA LYS A 121 -6.18 -8.82 17.73
C LYS A 121 -6.64 -9.71 16.58
N PHE A 122 -7.30 -10.84 16.89
CA PHE A 122 -7.78 -11.78 15.86
C PHE A 122 -9.01 -11.22 15.13
N ALA A 123 -9.89 -10.51 15.87
CA ALA A 123 -11.04 -9.85 15.24
C ALA A 123 -10.60 -8.70 14.30
N VAL A 124 -9.58 -7.91 14.70
CA VAL A 124 -9.03 -6.85 13.87
C VAL A 124 -8.35 -7.43 12.63
N ALA A 125 -7.51 -8.45 12.79
CA ALA A 125 -6.84 -9.12 11.69
C ALA A 125 -7.84 -9.74 10.70
N LYS A 126 -8.89 -10.39 11.21
CA LYS A 126 -9.95 -10.95 10.36
C LYS A 126 -10.65 -9.86 9.55
N GLN A 127 -11.05 -8.77 10.20
CA GLN A 127 -11.69 -7.63 9.51
C GLN A 127 -10.78 -7.07 8.42
N TYR A 128 -9.49 -6.93 8.70
CA TYR A 128 -8.49 -6.45 7.75
C TYR A 128 -8.39 -7.36 6.51
N PHE A 129 -8.27 -8.67 6.72
CA PHE A 129 -8.18 -9.63 5.61
C PHE A 129 -9.49 -9.78 4.84
N ASP A 130 -10.64 -9.75 5.52
CA ASP A 130 -11.95 -9.75 4.86
C ASP A 130 -12.10 -8.49 3.96
N GLN A 131 -11.69 -7.32 4.45
CA GLN A 131 -11.69 -6.08 3.67
C GLN A 131 -10.75 -6.17 2.47
N MET A 132 -9.52 -6.67 2.65
CA MET A 132 -8.57 -6.85 1.55
C MET A 132 -9.14 -7.79 0.47
N ALA A 133 -9.72 -8.91 0.88
CA ALA A 133 -10.36 -9.85 -0.04
C ALA A 133 -11.53 -9.21 -0.80
N HIS A 134 -12.33 -8.38 -0.13
CA HIS A 134 -13.44 -7.64 -0.75
C HIS A 134 -12.92 -6.59 -1.75
N VAL A 135 -11.93 -5.79 -1.37
CA VAL A 135 -11.32 -4.78 -2.26
C VAL A 135 -10.73 -5.42 -3.51
N LEU A 136 -10.12 -6.60 -3.38
CA LEU A 136 -9.63 -7.35 -4.54
C LEU A 136 -10.75 -7.84 -5.48
N ASP A 137 -12.00 -7.93 -5.03
CA ASP A 137 -13.15 -8.21 -5.90
C ASP A 137 -13.75 -6.94 -6.52
N SER A 138 -13.82 -5.85 -5.77
CA SER A 138 -14.61 -4.67 -6.12
C SER A 138 -13.81 -3.55 -6.79
N PHE A 139 -12.50 -3.45 -6.50
CA PHE A 139 -11.63 -2.40 -7.05
C PHE A 139 -10.75 -2.95 -8.17
N SER A 140 -10.95 -2.47 -9.40
CA SER A 140 -10.36 -3.07 -10.60
C SER A 140 -9.03 -2.46 -11.06
N ASP A 141 -8.62 -1.29 -10.54
CA ASP A 141 -7.48 -0.51 -11.04
C ASP A 141 -6.32 -0.49 -10.03
N GLY A 142 -5.25 -1.22 -10.35
CA GLY A 142 -4.03 -1.27 -9.53
C GLY A 142 -3.02 -2.28 -10.07
N HIS A 143 -1.79 -2.19 -9.59
CA HIS A 143 -0.67 -3.01 -10.04
C HIS A 143 -0.06 -3.85 -8.91
N ILE A 144 0.00 -3.31 -7.69
CA ILE A 144 0.64 -3.92 -6.53
C ILE A 144 -0.33 -3.86 -5.35
N VAL A 145 -0.48 -4.97 -4.62
CA VAL A 145 -1.13 -5.00 -3.31
C VAL A 145 -0.05 -4.79 -2.25
N THR A 146 -0.19 -3.73 -1.47
CA THR A 146 0.84 -3.31 -0.51
C THR A 146 0.74 -4.07 0.82
N HIS A 147 1.78 -3.94 1.61
CA HIS A 147 1.92 -4.29 3.03
C HIS A 147 0.75 -5.13 3.61
N PHE A 148 0.65 -6.40 3.19
CA PHE A 148 -0.41 -7.31 3.65
C PHE A 148 -0.52 -7.39 5.20
N ASP A 149 0.49 -6.93 5.91
CA ASP A 149 0.59 -6.94 7.36
C ASP A 149 0.18 -5.62 8.04
N TYR A 150 -0.32 -4.61 7.29
CA TYR A 150 -0.61 -3.28 7.85
C TYR A 150 -1.59 -3.36 9.04
N GLY A 151 -2.68 -4.09 8.91
CA GLY A 151 -3.64 -4.30 9.98
C GLY A 151 -3.15 -5.16 11.15
N LEU A 152 -1.93 -5.71 11.05
CA LEU A 152 -1.29 -6.52 12.08
C LEU A 152 -0.23 -5.76 12.86
N ARG A 153 0.27 -4.62 12.35
CA ARG A 153 1.46 -3.91 12.84
C ARG A 153 1.37 -3.40 14.26
N ARG A 154 0.14 -3.18 14.76
CA ARG A 154 -0.09 -2.74 16.14
C ARG A 154 -0.10 -3.90 17.15
N PHE A 155 0.01 -5.15 16.66
CA PHE A 155 -0.05 -6.37 17.48
C PHE A 155 1.21 -7.21 17.29
N GLN A 156 1.38 -8.18 18.21
CA GLN A 156 2.36 -9.24 18.04
C GLN A 156 1.65 -10.48 17.46
N PHE A 157 1.99 -10.84 16.23
CA PHE A 157 1.53 -12.08 15.59
C PHE A 157 2.72 -12.99 15.30
N THR A 158 2.50 -14.31 15.40
CA THR A 158 3.44 -15.31 14.90
C THR A 158 2.99 -15.91 13.58
N ALA A 159 3.90 -16.54 12.84
CA ALA A 159 3.54 -17.25 11.61
C ALA A 159 2.58 -18.43 11.89
N GLU A 160 2.72 -19.08 13.06
CA GLU A 160 1.84 -20.16 13.52
C GLU A 160 0.42 -19.64 13.79
N GLU A 161 0.28 -18.46 14.40
CA GLU A 161 -1.02 -17.82 14.58
C GLU A 161 -1.69 -17.48 13.26
N LEU A 162 -0.92 -16.95 12.27
CA LEU A 162 -1.47 -16.71 10.93
C LEU A 162 -1.92 -18.02 10.27
N ALA A 163 -1.10 -19.06 10.34
CA ALA A 163 -1.45 -20.37 9.81
C ALA A 163 -2.68 -20.98 10.48
N ALA A 164 -2.79 -20.86 11.80
CA ALA A 164 -3.89 -21.47 12.57
C ALA A 164 -5.24 -20.73 12.37
N HIS A 165 -5.21 -19.41 12.18
CA HIS A 165 -6.41 -18.59 12.21
C HIS A 165 -6.79 -17.95 10.85
N PHE A 166 -5.82 -17.77 9.91
CA PHE A 166 -6.04 -16.95 8.71
C PHE A 166 -5.49 -17.57 7.41
N GLU A 167 -5.05 -18.84 7.41
CA GLU A 167 -4.53 -19.49 6.19
C GLU A 167 -5.54 -19.47 5.06
N THR A 168 -6.82 -19.68 5.38
CA THR A 168 -7.91 -19.70 4.37
C THR A 168 -8.10 -18.31 3.76
N GLU A 169 -8.16 -17.25 4.58
CA GLU A 169 -8.30 -15.87 4.15
C GLU A 169 -7.11 -15.43 3.30
N LEU A 170 -5.89 -15.67 3.79
CA LEU A 170 -4.65 -15.34 3.07
C LEU A 170 -4.53 -16.13 1.76
N THR A 171 -4.86 -17.42 1.75
CA THR A 171 -4.91 -18.22 0.53
C THR A 171 -5.88 -17.63 -0.50
N THR A 172 -7.04 -17.16 -0.04
CA THR A 172 -8.05 -16.53 -0.89
C THR A 172 -7.52 -15.22 -1.47
N ILE A 173 -6.90 -14.37 -0.64
CA ILE A 173 -6.29 -13.11 -1.05
C ILE A 173 -5.21 -13.36 -2.11
N PHE A 174 -4.27 -14.28 -1.85
CA PHE A 174 -3.18 -14.55 -2.80
C PHE A 174 -3.66 -15.17 -4.11
N LYS A 175 -4.70 -16.02 -4.09
CA LYS A 175 -5.34 -16.50 -5.33
C LYS A 175 -5.94 -15.35 -6.15
N LYS A 176 -6.56 -14.35 -5.51
CA LYS A 176 -7.09 -13.16 -6.19
C LYS A 176 -5.99 -12.30 -6.77
N ILE A 177 -4.89 -12.08 -6.03
CA ILE A 177 -3.69 -11.36 -6.50
C ILE A 177 -3.15 -12.04 -7.76
N VAL A 178 -2.95 -13.36 -7.73
CA VAL A 178 -2.45 -14.15 -8.87
C VAL A 178 -3.42 -14.10 -10.06
N ALA A 179 -4.72 -14.30 -9.82
CA ALA A 179 -5.74 -14.32 -10.88
C ALA A 179 -5.87 -12.98 -11.60
N ARG A 180 -5.51 -11.88 -10.94
CA ARG A 180 -5.53 -10.52 -11.50
C ARG A 180 -4.17 -10.05 -12.01
N ASP A 181 -3.15 -10.91 -12.03
CA ASP A 181 -1.75 -10.58 -12.38
C ASP A 181 -1.19 -9.37 -11.61
N LEU A 182 -1.60 -9.22 -10.35
CA LEU A 182 -1.08 -8.21 -9.43
C LEU A 182 0.21 -8.72 -8.78
N ALA A 183 1.09 -7.78 -8.40
CA ALA A 183 2.21 -8.10 -7.53
C ALA A 183 1.81 -7.98 -6.05
N MET A 184 2.48 -8.73 -5.17
CA MET A 184 2.45 -8.54 -3.72
C MET A 184 3.71 -7.81 -3.30
N GLU A 185 3.56 -6.72 -2.55
CA GLU A 185 4.68 -5.96 -2.02
C GLU A 185 5.43 -6.72 -0.91
N ILE A 186 6.76 -6.56 -0.88
CA ILE A 186 7.61 -6.87 0.27
C ILE A 186 8.02 -5.55 0.92
N ASN A 187 7.25 -5.08 1.89
CA ASN A 187 7.40 -3.75 2.48
C ASN A 187 8.55 -3.67 3.47
N ALA A 188 9.50 -2.75 3.24
CA ALA A 188 10.71 -2.60 4.04
C ALA A 188 10.44 -2.19 5.51
N LYS A 189 9.41 -1.36 5.78
CA LYS A 189 9.02 -0.97 7.14
C LYS A 189 8.67 -2.19 8.01
N SER A 190 8.11 -3.24 7.41
CA SER A 190 7.75 -4.47 8.11
C SER A 190 8.95 -5.26 8.62
N PHE A 191 10.10 -5.15 7.96
CA PHE A 191 11.33 -5.84 8.38
C PHE A 191 12.11 -5.07 9.46
N GLY A 192 12.04 -3.75 9.43
CA GLY A 192 12.70 -2.86 10.38
C GLY A 192 11.85 -2.57 11.62
N PRO A 193 11.06 -1.48 11.62
CA PRO A 193 10.32 -1.01 12.81
C PRO A 193 9.33 -2.04 13.37
N TYR A 194 8.65 -2.81 12.53
CA TYR A 194 7.60 -3.74 12.95
C TYR A 194 8.11 -5.17 13.20
N GLN A 195 9.32 -5.53 12.74
CA GLN A 195 9.96 -6.84 12.92
C GLN A 195 9.10 -8.03 12.43
N ASN A 196 8.31 -7.82 11.38
CA ASN A 196 7.36 -8.79 10.81
C ASN A 196 7.98 -9.67 9.70
N ALA A 197 9.31 -9.77 9.60
CA ALA A 197 9.97 -10.58 8.58
C ALA A 197 9.47 -12.04 8.55
N HIS A 198 9.15 -12.62 9.71
CA HIS A 198 8.65 -13.99 9.85
C HIS A 198 7.23 -14.15 9.25
N LEU A 199 6.39 -13.11 9.32
CA LEU A 199 5.06 -13.10 8.69
C LEU A 199 5.20 -13.06 7.16
N TYR A 200 6.14 -12.27 6.63
CA TYR A 200 6.45 -12.24 5.20
C TYR A 200 7.00 -13.56 4.69
N GLN A 201 7.87 -14.23 5.44
CA GLN A 201 8.36 -15.57 5.08
C GLN A 201 7.22 -16.59 4.96
N TYR A 202 6.22 -16.51 5.84
CA TYR A 202 5.02 -17.34 5.75
C TYR A 202 4.17 -16.95 4.54
N ALA A 203 3.85 -15.67 4.38
CA ALA A 203 3.02 -15.15 3.29
C ALA A 203 3.59 -15.45 1.90
N ILE A 204 4.90 -15.28 1.71
CA ILE A 204 5.61 -15.60 0.45
C ILE A 204 5.45 -17.09 0.11
N ARG A 205 5.71 -17.99 1.07
CA ARG A 205 5.52 -19.45 0.83
C ARG A 205 4.08 -19.78 0.47
N LEU A 206 3.12 -19.19 1.16
CA LEU A 206 1.70 -19.40 0.88
C LEU A 206 1.31 -18.84 -0.50
N SER A 207 1.77 -17.65 -0.85
CA SER A 207 1.57 -17.06 -2.19
C SER A 207 2.16 -17.94 -3.29
N GLN A 208 3.39 -18.42 -3.13
CA GLN A 208 4.03 -19.34 -4.08
C GLN A 208 3.24 -20.64 -4.26
N SER A 209 2.65 -21.17 -3.19
CA SER A 209 1.83 -22.40 -3.24
C SER A 209 0.58 -22.28 -4.12
N VAL A 210 0.12 -21.05 -4.38
CA VAL A 210 -1.04 -20.75 -5.23
C VAL A 210 -0.67 -20.11 -6.57
N GLY A 211 0.61 -20.10 -6.91
CA GLY A 211 1.13 -19.63 -8.21
C GLY A 211 1.67 -18.18 -8.20
N GLY A 212 1.85 -17.57 -7.04
CA GLY A 212 2.55 -16.28 -6.88
C GLY A 212 4.02 -16.37 -7.32
N LYS A 213 4.51 -15.30 -7.93
CA LYS A 213 5.88 -15.18 -8.48
C LYS A 213 6.80 -14.45 -7.52
#